data_a26434ea1d3517146e8895c7222dd7d7
#
_entry.id   a26434ea1d3517146e8895c7222dd7d7
#
_cell.length_a   1.000
_cell.length_b   1.000
_cell.length_c   1.000
_cell.angle_alpha   90.00
_cell.angle_beta   90.00
_cell.angle_gamma   90.00
#
_symmetry.space_group_name_H-M   'P 1'
#
loop_
_entity.id
_entity.type
_entity.pdbx_description
1 polymer ?
#
loop_
_entity_poly.entity_id
_entity_poly.type
_entity_poly.pdbx_seq_one_letter_code
_entity_poly.pdbx_strand_id
1 'polypeptide(L)'
;MFAVEEINRNTKLLHNITLGFHIFNTYHNDDRTLESSLRWLSGQGPTIPNYSCEKQSKSIVVIGGATSCLVSIQVTYGLFDPLLSDPVQFPSVYQMAPRDTSLPLAMVQLMMHFKWTWVGLVASDDSRSENFLRDLQEEMVRNDVCVAFIHKVFTGLTEDKHDHSYFLEMLSYSTARVIVIYGNTDALLTLRFSEVPHTLLYRMWITSSHWDIAKKPGYIYFDNFHGALIFTDQTSKIPGFKHFLKTINPAKDPEDIFLQNFWNSAFGCTSEIGKGDGAVCSPNASLDTLRLSYLDITISDQSYTVYNAVYAVAWALHEMFLVRSEMESNRNGNNSGTYAWKVRSPL
;
A
#
# COMPACT_ATOMS: atom_id res chain seq x y z
N MET A 1 14.12 1.10 -0.82
CA MET A 1 15.53 0.72 -0.60
C MET A 1 15.97 -0.38 -1.56
N PHE A 2 15.58 -1.66 -1.43
CA PHE A 2 16.07 -2.77 -2.27
C PHE A 2 16.06 -2.49 -3.79
N ALA A 3 14.95 -2.04 -4.36
CA ALA A 3 14.84 -1.73 -5.79
C ALA A 3 15.83 -0.64 -6.24
N VAL A 4 16.01 0.40 -5.44
CA VAL A 4 16.95 1.48 -5.75
C VAL A 4 18.40 0.98 -5.72
N GLU A 5 18.75 0.16 -4.74
CA GLU A 5 20.09 -0.45 -4.69
C GLU A 5 20.36 -1.37 -5.88
N GLU A 6 19.36 -2.17 -6.26
CA GLU A 6 19.45 -3.06 -7.41
C GLU A 6 19.63 -2.28 -8.72
N ILE A 7 18.87 -1.20 -8.92
CA ILE A 7 18.98 -0.31 -10.08
C ILE A 7 20.33 0.36 -10.10
N ASN A 8 20.82 0.89 -8.98
CA ASN A 8 22.11 1.57 -8.90
C ASN A 8 23.30 0.62 -9.13
N ARG A 9 23.13 -0.69 -8.92
CA ARG A 9 24.14 -1.72 -9.25
C ARG A 9 24.05 -2.18 -10.71
N ASN A 10 22.96 -1.86 -11.40
CA ASN A 10 22.73 -2.28 -12.76
C ASN A 10 23.48 -1.36 -13.74
N THR A 11 24.50 -1.89 -14.41
CA THR A 11 25.32 -1.12 -15.37
C THR A 11 24.60 -0.78 -16.67
N LYS A 12 23.46 -1.41 -16.95
CA LYS A 12 22.69 -1.19 -18.20
C LYS A 12 21.54 -0.20 -18.02
N LEU A 13 21.04 -0.02 -16.81
CA LEU A 13 19.93 0.87 -16.49
C LEU A 13 20.48 2.12 -15.79
N LEU A 14 20.16 3.31 -16.31
CA LEU A 14 20.62 4.60 -15.78
C LEU A 14 22.14 4.70 -15.65
N HIS A 15 22.87 4.34 -16.74
CA HIS A 15 24.32 4.39 -16.76
C HIS A 15 24.84 5.77 -16.31
N ASN A 16 25.74 5.81 -15.32
CA ASN A 16 26.30 7.01 -14.70
C ASN A 16 25.33 7.91 -13.94
N ILE A 17 24.13 7.40 -13.60
CA ILE A 17 23.14 8.11 -12.80
C ILE A 17 22.77 7.24 -11.63
N THR A 18 22.80 7.81 -10.43
CA THR A 18 22.34 7.14 -9.20
C THR A 18 20.99 7.69 -8.78
N LEU A 19 20.08 6.79 -8.42
CA LEU A 19 18.81 7.13 -7.80
C LEU A 19 19.00 7.27 -6.30
N GLY A 20 18.45 8.34 -5.73
CA GLY A 20 18.23 8.48 -4.31
C GLY A 20 16.76 8.43 -3.99
N PHE A 21 16.40 8.37 -2.72
CA PHE A 21 15.03 8.46 -2.25
C PHE A 21 14.92 9.11 -0.88
N HIS A 22 13.76 9.70 -0.61
CA HIS A 22 13.36 10.19 0.70
C HIS A 22 12.03 9.55 1.07
N ILE A 23 11.88 9.13 2.33
CA ILE A 23 10.63 8.55 2.83
C ILE A 23 9.97 9.54 3.77
N PHE A 24 8.70 9.81 3.53
CA PHE A 24 7.86 10.65 4.37
C PHE A 24 6.74 9.80 4.97
N ASN A 25 6.54 9.92 6.28
CA ASN A 25 5.41 9.26 6.94
C ASN A 25 4.22 10.21 7.00
N THR A 26 3.11 9.78 6.46
CA THR A 26 1.85 10.53 6.44
C THR A 26 0.93 10.17 7.60
N TYR A 27 1.24 9.10 8.36
CA TYR A 27 0.42 8.60 9.47
C TYR A 27 -1.05 8.36 9.11
N HIS A 28 -1.33 8.07 7.84
CA HIS A 28 -2.70 7.96 7.29
C HIS A 28 -3.61 9.17 7.61
N ASN A 29 -3.01 10.35 7.68
CA ASN A 29 -3.70 11.60 8.01
C ASN A 29 -3.48 12.61 6.88
N ASP A 30 -4.56 13.25 6.44
CA ASP A 30 -4.54 14.20 5.31
C ASP A 30 -3.70 15.42 5.62
N ASP A 31 -3.76 15.94 6.85
CA ASP A 31 -2.96 17.11 7.28
C ASP A 31 -1.46 16.77 7.25
N ARG A 32 -1.09 15.58 7.71
CA ARG A 32 0.30 15.10 7.65
C ARG A 32 0.76 14.81 6.24
N THR A 33 -0.14 14.35 5.39
CA THR A 33 0.14 14.18 3.96
C THR A 33 0.42 15.52 3.30
N LEU A 34 -0.40 16.54 3.60
CA LEU A 34 -0.19 17.89 3.11
C LEU A 34 1.12 18.48 3.64
N GLU A 35 1.39 18.36 4.94
CA GLU A 35 2.65 18.82 5.56
C GLU A 35 3.87 18.16 4.89
N SER A 36 3.85 16.85 4.72
CA SER A 36 4.92 16.10 4.07
C SER A 36 5.13 16.53 2.63
N SER A 37 4.05 16.81 1.92
CA SER A 37 4.06 17.31 0.56
C SER A 37 4.67 18.70 0.46
N LEU A 38 4.30 19.59 1.37
CA LEU A 38 4.86 20.95 1.44
C LEU A 38 6.34 20.91 1.82
N ARG A 39 6.74 20.04 2.75
CA ARG A 39 8.16 19.81 3.07
C ARG A 39 8.95 19.33 1.87
N TRP A 40 8.40 18.39 1.11
CA TRP A 40 9.02 17.92 -0.11
C TRP A 40 9.17 19.02 -1.17
N LEU A 41 8.14 19.86 -1.37
CA LEU A 41 8.18 20.97 -2.33
C LEU A 41 9.12 22.11 -1.92
N SER A 42 9.26 22.37 -0.62
CA SER A 42 10.08 23.47 -0.09
C SER A 42 11.56 23.14 0.10
N GLY A 43 11.95 21.86 -0.11
CA GLY A 43 13.29 21.40 0.26
C GLY A 43 13.43 21.09 1.75
N GLN A 44 14.42 20.30 2.12
CA GLN A 44 14.61 19.89 3.52
C GLN A 44 15.02 21.06 4.41
N GLY A 45 14.15 21.41 5.35
CA GLY A 45 14.44 22.34 6.45
C GLY A 45 13.28 22.38 7.43
N PRO A 46 13.52 22.47 8.74
CA PRO A 46 12.45 22.68 9.69
C PRO A 46 11.91 24.09 9.51
N THR A 47 10.64 24.17 9.23
CA THR A 47 9.81 25.36 9.37
C THR A 47 9.94 26.47 8.35
N ILE A 48 8.82 26.82 7.83
CA ILE A 48 8.40 28.00 7.09
C ILE A 48 8.60 27.86 5.58
N PRO A 49 7.54 28.10 4.81
CA PRO A 49 7.56 28.11 3.37
C PRO A 49 8.31 29.34 2.85
N ASN A 50 9.60 29.37 3.01
CA ASN A 50 10.47 30.24 2.24
C ASN A 50 11.03 29.37 1.13
N TYR A 51 10.56 29.59 -0.07
CA TYR A 51 10.94 28.95 -1.30
C TYR A 51 12.44 29.09 -1.58
N SER A 52 13.26 28.39 -0.82
CA SER A 52 14.64 28.15 -1.24
C SER A 52 14.63 26.84 -2.00
N CYS A 53 14.42 26.95 -3.30
CA CYS A 53 14.69 25.81 -4.19
C CYS A 53 16.15 25.42 -4.04
N GLU A 54 16.45 24.37 -3.31
CA GLU A 54 17.76 23.75 -3.38
C GLU A 54 18.01 23.32 -4.82
N LYS A 55 18.93 23.98 -5.47
CA LYS A 55 19.27 23.73 -6.89
C LYS A 55 19.91 22.37 -7.11
N GLN A 56 20.24 21.61 -6.06
CA GLN A 56 21.08 20.41 -6.15
C GLN A 56 20.32 19.08 -6.06
N SER A 57 19.15 19.01 -5.44
CA SER A 57 18.35 17.78 -5.40
C SER A 57 16.96 18.02 -5.95
N LYS A 58 16.77 17.82 -7.24
CA LYS A 58 15.42 17.84 -7.84
C LYS A 58 14.78 16.48 -7.63
N SER A 59 13.80 16.41 -6.73
CA SER A 59 12.89 15.26 -6.70
C SER A 59 12.11 15.23 -8.01
N ILE A 60 12.11 14.08 -8.67
CA ILE A 60 11.57 13.93 -10.03
C ILE A 60 10.14 13.39 -9.95
N VAL A 61 9.88 12.50 -9.00
CA VAL A 61 8.62 11.77 -8.91
C VAL A 61 8.30 11.47 -7.44
N VAL A 62 7.01 11.41 -7.14
CA VAL A 62 6.50 10.91 -5.86
C VAL A 62 5.92 9.53 -6.07
N ILE A 63 6.32 8.56 -5.26
CA ILE A 63 5.69 7.25 -5.17
C ILE A 63 4.87 7.23 -3.90
N GLY A 64 3.54 7.17 -4.00
CA GLY A 64 2.64 7.31 -2.87
C GLY A 64 1.42 6.41 -2.93
N GLY A 65 0.67 6.35 -1.83
CA GLY A 65 -0.64 5.71 -1.78
C GLY A 65 -1.71 6.50 -2.54
N ALA A 66 -2.97 6.09 -2.41
CA ALA A 66 -4.10 6.68 -3.15
C ALA A 66 -4.51 8.10 -2.69
N THR A 67 -3.96 8.58 -1.58
CA THR A 67 -4.28 9.90 -1.02
C THR A 67 -3.23 10.91 -1.47
N SER A 68 -3.49 11.68 -2.51
CA SER A 68 -2.54 12.71 -2.86
C SER A 68 -3.10 13.79 -3.73
N CYS A 69 -3.13 14.95 -3.16
CA CYS A 69 -3.29 16.22 -3.85
C CYS A 69 -1.89 16.76 -4.18
N LEU A 70 -1.23 16.30 -5.25
CA LEU A 70 0.09 16.80 -5.59
C LEU A 70 0.21 17.24 -7.03
N VAL A 71 0.94 18.34 -7.20
CA VAL A 71 1.17 19.06 -8.47
C VAL A 71 2.31 18.45 -9.30
N SER A 72 2.90 17.35 -8.87
CA SER A 72 4.06 16.72 -9.52
C SER A 72 3.71 15.36 -10.14
N ILE A 73 4.64 14.81 -10.89
CA ILE A 73 4.50 13.44 -11.41
C ILE A 73 4.40 12.48 -10.23
N GLN A 74 3.28 11.77 -10.18
CA GLN A 74 2.98 10.83 -9.12
C GLN A 74 2.75 9.44 -9.67
N VAL A 75 3.36 8.44 -9.03
CA VAL A 75 3.09 7.03 -9.27
C VAL A 75 2.44 6.47 -8.02
N THR A 76 1.19 6.00 -8.13
CA THR A 76 0.51 5.43 -6.98
C THR A 76 0.71 3.92 -6.92
N TYR A 77 1.08 3.41 -5.75
CA TYR A 77 1.15 1.98 -5.47
C TYR A 77 -0.08 1.46 -4.70
N GLY A 78 -0.94 2.38 -4.25
CA GLY A 78 -2.20 2.03 -3.59
C GLY A 78 -3.18 1.37 -4.55
N LEU A 79 -4.35 1.02 -4.02
CA LEU A 79 -5.43 0.44 -4.81
C LEU A 79 -5.83 1.39 -5.95
N PHE A 80 -6.30 0.79 -7.05
CA PHE A 80 -6.77 1.57 -8.19
C PHE A 80 -7.95 2.47 -7.79
N ASP A 81 -7.85 3.76 -8.09
CA ASP A 81 -8.93 4.72 -7.90
C ASP A 81 -9.44 5.20 -9.28
N PRO A 82 -10.70 4.93 -9.63
CA PRO A 82 -11.28 5.37 -10.89
C PRO A 82 -11.28 6.89 -11.07
N LEU A 83 -11.40 7.66 -9.97
CA LEU A 83 -11.38 9.13 -10.03
C LEU A 83 -10.01 9.67 -10.47
N LEU A 84 -8.92 9.05 -10.00
CA LEU A 84 -7.56 9.43 -10.36
C LEU A 84 -7.14 8.94 -11.76
N SER A 85 -7.96 8.15 -12.42
CA SER A 85 -7.67 7.62 -13.76
C SER A 85 -8.05 8.56 -14.90
N ASP A 86 -8.70 9.69 -14.61
CA ASP A 86 -9.03 10.70 -15.62
C ASP A 86 -7.76 11.49 -16.01
N PRO A 87 -7.22 11.28 -17.25
CA PRO A 87 -6.00 11.93 -17.68
C PRO A 87 -6.20 13.43 -17.95
N VAL A 88 -7.44 13.91 -18.02
CA VAL A 88 -7.74 15.34 -18.21
C VAL A 88 -7.63 16.07 -16.88
N GLN A 89 -8.15 15.48 -15.81
CA GLN A 89 -8.07 16.06 -14.47
C GLN A 89 -6.72 15.79 -13.81
N PHE A 90 -6.15 14.60 -14.01
CA PHE A 90 -4.92 14.15 -13.38
C PHE A 90 -3.85 13.69 -14.39
N PRO A 91 -3.35 14.60 -15.25
CA PRO A 91 -2.45 14.23 -16.34
C PRO A 91 -1.07 13.72 -15.88
N SER A 92 -0.72 13.94 -14.62
CA SER A 92 0.58 13.56 -14.03
C SER A 92 0.48 12.39 -13.04
N VAL A 93 -0.67 11.73 -12.94
CA VAL A 93 -0.89 10.60 -12.03
C VAL A 93 -0.87 9.29 -12.81
N TYR A 94 -0.02 8.36 -12.37
CA TYR A 94 0.11 7.03 -12.93
C TYR A 94 -0.21 5.99 -11.85
N GLN A 95 -1.16 5.11 -12.10
CA GLN A 95 -1.58 4.08 -11.17
C GLN A 95 -0.92 2.74 -11.52
N MET A 96 -0.18 2.17 -10.56
CA MET A 96 0.49 0.87 -10.72
C MET A 96 -0.39 -0.31 -10.33
N ALA A 97 -1.40 -0.07 -9.50
CA ALA A 97 -2.36 -1.11 -9.13
C ALA A 97 -3.22 -1.52 -10.34
N PRO A 98 -3.52 -2.81 -10.50
CA PRO A 98 -4.46 -3.26 -11.51
C PRO A 98 -5.85 -2.65 -11.26
N ARG A 99 -6.64 -2.50 -12.33
CA ARG A 99 -8.03 -2.05 -12.18
C ARG A 99 -8.82 -3.11 -11.43
N ASP A 100 -9.42 -2.69 -10.33
CA ASP A 100 -10.08 -3.59 -9.36
C ASP A 100 -11.49 -4.06 -9.79
N THR A 101 -11.88 -3.80 -11.04
CA THR A 101 -13.19 -4.21 -11.59
C THR A 101 -13.35 -5.73 -11.70
N SER A 102 -12.26 -6.49 -11.66
CA SER A 102 -12.28 -7.95 -11.73
C SER A 102 -12.56 -8.61 -10.37
N LEU A 103 -12.29 -7.94 -9.26
CA LEU A 103 -12.43 -8.51 -7.92
C LEU A 103 -13.90 -8.81 -7.56
N PRO A 104 -14.88 -7.88 -7.73
CA PRO A 104 -16.29 -8.19 -7.52
C PRO A 104 -16.77 -9.38 -8.35
N LEU A 105 -16.41 -9.42 -9.63
CA LEU A 105 -16.75 -10.52 -10.53
C LEU A 105 -16.18 -11.86 -10.04
N ALA A 106 -14.89 -11.88 -9.67
CA ALA A 106 -14.23 -13.09 -9.17
C ALA A 106 -14.84 -13.58 -7.84
N MET A 107 -15.20 -12.67 -6.95
CA MET A 107 -15.89 -13.02 -5.69
C MET A 107 -17.26 -13.63 -5.96
N VAL A 108 -18.05 -13.08 -6.86
CA VAL A 108 -19.36 -13.63 -7.23
C VAL A 108 -19.22 -14.98 -7.93
N GLN A 109 -18.24 -15.16 -8.82
CA GLN A 109 -17.95 -16.47 -9.42
C GLN A 109 -17.59 -17.51 -8.36
N LEU A 110 -16.82 -17.13 -7.33
CA LEU A 110 -16.54 -18.02 -6.19
C LEU A 110 -17.81 -18.39 -5.43
N MET A 111 -18.69 -17.41 -5.17
CA MET A 111 -19.98 -17.65 -4.50
C MET A 111 -20.86 -18.62 -5.32
N MET A 112 -20.92 -18.41 -6.63
CA MET A 112 -21.68 -19.29 -7.53
C MET A 112 -21.08 -20.70 -7.56
N HIS A 113 -19.77 -20.85 -7.57
CA HIS A 113 -19.11 -22.15 -7.55
C HIS A 113 -19.50 -22.98 -6.31
N PHE A 114 -19.55 -22.33 -5.13
CA PHE A 114 -19.91 -22.98 -3.89
C PHE A 114 -21.42 -22.93 -3.59
N LYS A 115 -22.23 -22.35 -4.48
CA LYS A 115 -23.67 -22.15 -4.32
C LYS A 115 -24.04 -21.32 -3.07
N TRP A 116 -23.24 -20.31 -2.78
CA TRP A 116 -23.49 -19.37 -1.71
C TRP A 116 -24.39 -18.23 -2.21
N THR A 117 -25.66 -18.33 -1.95
CA THR A 117 -26.67 -17.38 -2.45
C THR A 117 -27.15 -16.38 -1.42
N TRP A 118 -26.65 -16.46 -0.17
CA TRP A 118 -27.06 -15.59 0.93
C TRP A 118 -25.82 -15.10 1.69
N VAL A 119 -25.39 -13.85 1.42
CA VAL A 119 -24.08 -13.34 1.80
C VAL A 119 -24.19 -12.02 2.55
N GLY A 120 -23.46 -11.89 3.66
CA GLY A 120 -23.27 -10.62 4.37
C GLY A 120 -22.12 -9.81 3.76
N LEU A 121 -22.25 -8.49 3.79
CA LEU A 121 -21.23 -7.56 3.31
C LEU A 121 -20.80 -6.64 4.46
N VAL A 122 -19.48 -6.54 4.68
CA VAL A 122 -18.87 -5.64 5.65
C VAL A 122 -17.81 -4.81 4.94
N ALA A 123 -17.89 -3.51 5.04
CA ALA A 123 -16.92 -2.65 4.36
C ALA A 123 -16.63 -1.38 5.16
N SER A 124 -15.46 -0.77 4.96
CA SER A 124 -15.18 0.54 5.52
C SER A 124 -16.01 1.63 4.84
N ASP A 125 -16.33 2.68 5.58
CA ASP A 125 -17.12 3.83 5.09
C ASP A 125 -16.20 4.84 4.40
N ASP A 126 -15.70 4.44 3.22
CA ASP A 126 -14.91 5.27 2.34
C ASP A 126 -15.38 5.11 0.88
N SER A 127 -15.09 6.09 0.05
CA SER A 127 -15.57 6.16 -1.33
C SER A 127 -15.16 4.95 -2.19
N ARG A 128 -14.00 4.34 -1.90
CA ARG A 128 -13.52 3.14 -2.59
C ARG A 128 -14.36 1.93 -2.22
N SER A 129 -14.56 1.72 -0.92
CA SER A 129 -15.36 0.61 -0.41
C SER A 129 -16.81 0.73 -0.86
N GLU A 130 -17.34 1.95 -0.99
CA GLU A 130 -18.66 2.19 -1.57
C GLU A 130 -18.75 1.79 -3.05
N ASN A 131 -17.75 2.17 -3.84
CA ASN A 131 -17.69 1.76 -5.24
C ASN A 131 -17.59 0.24 -5.38
N PHE A 132 -16.73 -0.40 -4.59
CA PHE A 132 -16.61 -1.85 -4.56
C PHE A 132 -17.93 -2.53 -4.17
N LEU A 133 -18.61 -2.06 -3.12
CA LEU A 133 -19.89 -2.60 -2.70
C LEU A 133 -20.95 -2.47 -3.79
N ARG A 134 -21.02 -1.33 -4.47
CA ARG A 134 -21.93 -1.12 -5.58
C ARG A 134 -21.70 -2.13 -6.69
N ASP A 135 -20.44 -2.23 -7.16
CA ASP A 135 -20.08 -3.12 -8.24
C ASP A 135 -20.32 -4.59 -7.86
N LEU A 136 -20.00 -4.96 -6.60
CA LEU A 136 -20.26 -6.31 -6.08
C LEU A 136 -21.77 -6.62 -6.02
N GLN A 137 -22.58 -5.69 -5.53
CA GLN A 137 -24.03 -5.87 -5.46
C GLN A 137 -24.66 -5.99 -6.85
N GLU A 138 -24.23 -5.17 -7.82
CA GLU A 138 -24.70 -5.29 -9.20
C GLU A 138 -24.39 -6.67 -9.78
N GLU A 139 -23.19 -7.19 -9.53
CA GLU A 139 -22.79 -8.50 -10.03
C GLU A 139 -23.50 -9.64 -9.28
N MET A 140 -23.72 -9.49 -7.96
CA MET A 140 -24.53 -10.43 -7.17
C MET A 140 -25.96 -10.53 -7.69
N VAL A 141 -26.61 -9.41 -7.98
CA VAL A 141 -27.98 -9.38 -8.53
C VAL A 141 -28.05 -10.06 -9.89
N ARG A 142 -27.05 -9.87 -10.76
CA ARG A 142 -27.01 -10.55 -12.08
C ARG A 142 -26.92 -12.06 -11.97
N ASN A 143 -26.40 -12.56 -10.86
CA ASN A 143 -26.12 -13.99 -10.63
C ASN A 143 -27.02 -14.62 -9.54
N ASP A 144 -28.15 -14.01 -9.21
CA ASP A 144 -29.12 -14.49 -8.21
C ASP A 144 -28.50 -14.73 -6.82
N VAL A 145 -27.49 -13.95 -6.44
CA VAL A 145 -26.92 -13.94 -5.10
C VAL A 145 -27.53 -12.80 -4.29
N CYS A 146 -28.12 -13.12 -3.17
CA CYS A 146 -28.81 -12.15 -2.32
C CYS A 146 -27.93 -11.63 -1.19
N VAL A 147 -28.06 -10.34 -0.90
CA VAL A 147 -27.38 -9.70 0.24
C VAL A 147 -28.21 -9.88 1.49
N ALA A 148 -27.63 -10.50 2.52
CA ALA A 148 -28.26 -10.69 3.82
C ALA A 148 -28.27 -9.42 4.66
N PHE A 149 -27.16 -8.71 4.66
CA PHE A 149 -26.98 -7.43 5.35
C PHE A 149 -25.77 -6.70 4.74
N ILE A 150 -25.73 -5.38 4.99
CA ILE A 150 -24.56 -4.55 4.70
C ILE A 150 -24.21 -3.82 5.99
N HIS A 151 -22.95 -3.92 6.41
CA HIS A 151 -22.41 -3.14 7.51
C HIS A 151 -21.27 -2.27 7.03
N LYS A 152 -21.42 -0.96 7.21
CA LYS A 152 -20.37 0.02 6.91
C LYS A 152 -19.68 0.43 8.19
N VAL A 153 -18.37 0.22 8.25
CA VAL A 153 -17.53 0.55 9.40
C VAL A 153 -17.03 1.98 9.27
N PHE A 154 -17.33 2.80 10.23
CA PHE A 154 -16.98 4.20 10.19
C PHE A 154 -15.45 4.41 10.31
N THR A 155 -14.88 5.26 9.45
CA THR A 155 -13.43 5.55 9.43
C THR A 155 -13.02 6.69 10.37
N GLY A 156 -13.91 7.15 11.23
CA GLY A 156 -13.65 8.25 12.18
C GLY A 156 -12.66 7.88 13.29
N LEU A 157 -11.92 8.88 13.79
CA LEU A 157 -10.91 8.74 14.86
C LEU A 157 -11.48 8.38 16.24
N THR A 158 -12.80 8.36 16.41
CA THR A 158 -13.45 8.00 17.66
C THR A 158 -13.83 6.53 17.63
N GLU A 159 -13.29 5.75 18.57
CA GLU A 159 -13.77 4.40 18.84
C GLU A 159 -15.27 4.44 19.19
N ASP A 160 -16.12 4.19 18.21
CA ASP A 160 -17.54 4.15 18.43
C ASP A 160 -17.92 2.76 18.96
N LYS A 161 -18.08 2.69 20.28
CA LYS A 161 -18.58 1.46 20.95
C LYS A 161 -19.96 1.04 20.43
N HIS A 162 -20.69 1.97 19.86
CA HIS A 162 -22.01 1.73 19.27
C HIS A 162 -21.91 0.88 18.00
N ASP A 163 -20.92 1.15 17.16
CA ASP A 163 -20.72 0.43 15.91
C ASP A 163 -20.36 -1.04 16.15
N HIS A 164 -19.47 -1.31 17.11
CA HIS A 164 -19.13 -2.68 17.50
C HIS A 164 -20.36 -3.45 18.04
N SER A 165 -21.15 -2.84 18.92
CA SER A 165 -22.35 -3.47 19.48
C SER A 165 -23.39 -3.77 18.41
N TYR A 166 -23.60 -2.85 17.48
CA TYR A 166 -24.50 -3.03 16.34
C TYR A 166 -24.02 -4.15 15.41
N PHE A 167 -22.71 -4.20 15.15
CA PHE A 167 -22.12 -5.28 14.36
C PHE A 167 -22.35 -6.66 15.00
N LEU A 168 -22.15 -6.79 16.32
CA LEU A 168 -22.41 -8.03 17.06
C LEU A 168 -23.89 -8.43 16.99
N GLU A 169 -24.77 -7.48 17.18
CA GLU A 169 -26.22 -7.71 17.11
C GLU A 169 -26.62 -8.20 15.72
N MET A 170 -26.16 -7.53 14.69
CA MET A 170 -26.43 -7.90 13.30
C MET A 170 -25.88 -9.30 12.97
N LEU A 171 -24.67 -9.64 13.41
CA LEU A 171 -24.13 -10.98 13.25
C LEU A 171 -24.98 -12.03 13.98
N SER A 172 -25.49 -11.71 15.17
CA SER A 172 -26.28 -12.66 15.96
C SER A 172 -27.63 -13.01 15.31
N TYR A 173 -28.26 -12.04 14.66
CA TYR A 173 -29.57 -12.24 13.99
C TYR A 173 -29.41 -12.77 12.56
N SER A 174 -28.25 -12.57 11.93
CA SER A 174 -28.09 -12.98 10.54
C SER A 174 -27.88 -14.48 10.39
N THR A 175 -28.59 -15.06 9.43
CA THR A 175 -28.44 -16.45 9.01
C THR A 175 -27.36 -16.65 7.92
N ALA A 176 -26.73 -15.56 7.46
CA ALA A 176 -25.68 -15.64 6.47
C ALA A 176 -24.45 -16.40 7.02
N ARG A 177 -24.00 -17.40 6.28
CA ARG A 177 -22.82 -18.20 6.62
C ARG A 177 -21.55 -17.73 5.90
N VAL A 178 -21.71 -16.86 4.94
CA VAL A 178 -20.61 -16.29 4.14
C VAL A 178 -20.66 -14.78 4.31
N ILE A 179 -19.51 -14.19 4.58
CA ILE A 179 -19.35 -12.75 4.74
C ILE A 179 -18.18 -12.28 3.89
N VAL A 180 -18.43 -11.29 3.06
CA VAL A 180 -17.37 -10.54 2.37
C VAL A 180 -16.98 -9.38 3.26
N ILE A 181 -15.67 -9.21 3.46
CA ILE A 181 -15.10 -8.07 4.16
C ILE A 181 -14.10 -7.34 3.26
N TYR A 182 -14.30 -6.03 3.11
CA TYR A 182 -13.48 -5.20 2.23
C TYR A 182 -13.28 -3.80 2.79
N GLY A 183 -12.11 -3.22 2.63
CA GLY A 183 -11.87 -1.82 2.97
C GLY A 183 -10.54 -1.57 3.69
N ASN A 184 -10.48 -0.43 4.39
CA ASN A 184 -9.31 -0.02 5.13
C ASN A 184 -9.10 -0.90 6.37
N THR A 185 -7.90 -1.44 6.54
CA THR A 185 -7.53 -2.30 7.67
C THR A 185 -7.77 -1.62 9.01
N ASP A 186 -7.40 -0.35 9.16
CA ASP A 186 -7.55 0.35 10.44
C ASP A 186 -9.01 0.55 10.82
N ALA A 187 -9.89 0.86 9.86
CA ALA A 187 -11.32 0.94 10.08
C ALA A 187 -11.91 -0.43 10.49
N LEU A 188 -11.58 -1.47 9.73
CA LEU A 188 -12.11 -2.81 10.00
C LEU A 188 -11.60 -3.39 11.33
N LEU A 189 -10.43 -3.00 11.81
CA LEU A 189 -9.91 -3.39 13.13
C LEU A 189 -10.72 -2.80 14.28
N THR A 190 -11.45 -1.70 14.09
CA THR A 190 -12.33 -1.11 15.11
C THR A 190 -13.48 -2.04 15.48
N LEU A 191 -13.83 -3.00 14.62
CA LEU A 191 -14.83 -4.03 14.88
C LEU A 191 -14.43 -5.03 15.99
N ARG A 192 -13.20 -4.92 16.53
CA ARG A 192 -12.75 -5.70 17.70
C ARG A 192 -13.12 -7.18 17.60
N PHE A 193 -12.76 -7.83 16.50
CA PHE A 193 -13.10 -9.25 16.28
C PHE A 193 -12.70 -10.18 17.42
N SER A 194 -11.74 -9.79 18.27
CA SER A 194 -11.37 -10.54 19.48
C SER A 194 -12.46 -10.60 20.53
N GLU A 195 -13.31 -9.60 20.55
CA GLU A 195 -14.42 -9.51 21.51
C GLU A 195 -15.68 -10.19 20.98
N VAL A 196 -15.65 -10.60 19.69
CA VAL A 196 -16.77 -11.32 19.05
C VAL A 196 -16.77 -12.78 19.53
N PRO A 197 -17.90 -13.30 20.05
CA PRO A 197 -18.01 -14.69 20.41
C PRO A 197 -17.63 -15.62 19.25
N HIS A 198 -16.79 -16.62 19.49
CA HIS A 198 -16.34 -17.57 18.46
C HIS A 198 -17.50 -18.20 17.68
N THR A 199 -18.63 -18.45 18.33
CA THR A 199 -19.83 -19.01 17.68
C THR A 199 -20.38 -18.11 16.56
N LEU A 200 -20.19 -16.79 16.66
CA LEU A 200 -20.60 -15.84 15.63
C LEU A 200 -19.55 -15.72 14.52
N LEU A 201 -18.33 -16.13 14.78
CA LEU A 201 -17.22 -16.08 13.83
C LEU A 201 -17.06 -17.37 13.02
N TYR A 202 -17.76 -18.47 13.35
CA TYR A 202 -17.81 -19.68 12.54
C TYR A 202 -18.58 -19.46 11.23
N ARG A 203 -18.02 -18.60 10.39
CA ARG A 203 -18.54 -18.25 9.08
C ARG A 203 -17.41 -18.28 8.07
N MET A 204 -17.75 -18.46 6.81
CA MET A 204 -16.78 -18.32 5.73
C MET A 204 -16.55 -16.83 5.48
N TRP A 205 -15.31 -16.41 5.64
CA TRP A 205 -14.89 -15.05 5.34
C TRP A 205 -14.23 -15.00 3.97
N ILE A 206 -14.60 -14.01 3.18
CA ILE A 206 -14.00 -13.72 1.87
C ILE A 206 -13.44 -12.30 1.94
N THR A 207 -12.18 -12.14 1.58
CA THR A 207 -11.53 -10.82 1.62
C THR A 207 -10.50 -10.69 0.49
N SER A 208 -9.84 -9.55 0.42
CA SER A 208 -8.69 -9.33 -0.46
C SER A 208 -7.40 -9.20 0.36
N SER A 209 -6.26 -9.40 -0.28
CA SER A 209 -4.93 -9.24 0.32
C SER A 209 -4.63 -7.81 0.80
N HIS A 210 -5.46 -6.86 0.39
CA HIS A 210 -5.36 -5.47 0.84
C HIS A 210 -5.74 -5.31 2.31
N TRP A 211 -6.49 -6.25 2.86
CA TRP A 211 -6.78 -6.31 4.28
C TRP A 211 -5.69 -7.09 5.00
N ASP A 212 -4.70 -6.40 5.49
CA ASP A 212 -3.55 -6.99 6.16
C ASP A 212 -3.79 -7.16 7.66
N ILE A 213 -4.40 -8.26 8.03
CA ILE A 213 -4.66 -8.64 9.43
C ILE A 213 -3.35 -8.95 10.17
N ALA A 214 -2.30 -9.30 9.44
CA ALA A 214 -1.06 -9.84 10.00
C ALA A 214 -0.12 -8.79 10.62
N LYS A 215 -0.34 -7.50 10.36
CA LYS A 215 0.68 -6.47 10.57
C LYS A 215 0.78 -5.84 11.96
N LYS A 216 -0.17 -6.09 12.88
CA LYS A 216 -0.07 -5.50 14.22
C LYS A 216 0.33 -6.56 15.26
N PRO A 217 1.59 -6.55 15.77
CA PRO A 217 2.00 -7.37 16.90
C PRO A 217 1.10 -7.06 18.10
N GLY A 218 0.51 -8.08 18.70
CA GLY A 218 -0.41 -7.93 19.84
C GLY A 218 -1.90 -8.08 19.51
N TYR A 219 -2.29 -8.03 18.25
CA TYR A 219 -3.66 -8.34 17.82
C TYR A 219 -3.72 -9.80 17.35
N ILE A 220 -3.86 -10.73 18.28
CA ILE A 220 -3.99 -12.17 18.01
C ILE A 220 -5.43 -12.45 17.58
N TYR A 221 -5.74 -12.23 16.30
CA TYR A 221 -7.09 -12.49 15.77
C TYR A 221 -7.11 -13.51 14.64
N PHE A 222 -5.97 -14.16 14.39
CA PHE A 222 -5.84 -15.11 13.28
C PHE A 222 -6.79 -16.30 13.40
N ASP A 223 -7.06 -16.74 14.62
CA ASP A 223 -7.94 -17.90 14.85
C ASP A 223 -9.37 -17.64 14.34
N ASN A 224 -9.81 -16.40 14.38
CA ASN A 224 -11.16 -16.01 13.98
C ASN A 224 -11.39 -16.03 12.47
N PHE A 225 -10.32 -15.89 11.69
CA PHE A 225 -10.32 -15.93 10.23
C PHE A 225 -9.68 -17.19 9.66
N HIS A 226 -9.45 -18.19 10.50
CA HIS A 226 -8.96 -19.47 10.03
C HIS A 226 -9.91 -20.08 8.99
N GLY A 227 -9.37 -20.35 7.80
CA GLY A 227 -10.16 -20.83 6.66
C GLY A 227 -10.77 -19.73 5.80
N ALA A 228 -10.50 -18.45 6.06
CA ALA A 228 -10.89 -17.36 5.18
C ALA A 228 -10.29 -17.52 3.77
N LEU A 229 -11.05 -17.13 2.76
CA LEU A 229 -10.61 -17.09 1.38
C LEU A 229 -10.14 -15.68 1.03
N ILE A 230 -8.91 -15.58 0.58
CA ILE A 230 -8.26 -14.28 0.30
C ILE A 230 -7.96 -14.19 -1.18
N PHE A 231 -8.51 -13.17 -1.84
CA PHE A 231 -8.12 -12.81 -3.19
C PHE A 231 -6.83 -12.00 -3.14
N THR A 232 -5.83 -12.43 -3.91
CA THR A 232 -4.51 -11.79 -3.96
C THR A 232 -4.19 -11.41 -5.39
N ASP A 233 -3.45 -10.32 -5.55
CA ASP A 233 -2.86 -9.99 -6.84
C ASP A 233 -1.73 -10.97 -7.15
N GLN A 234 -1.52 -11.23 -8.43
CA GLN A 234 -0.43 -12.11 -8.85
C GLN A 234 0.91 -11.40 -8.65
N THR A 235 1.70 -11.89 -7.71
CA THR A 235 3.07 -11.42 -7.50
C THR A 235 4.08 -12.40 -8.07
N SER A 236 5.18 -11.87 -8.60
CA SER A 236 6.31 -12.67 -9.03
C SER A 236 7.42 -12.66 -7.97
N LYS A 237 8.14 -13.75 -7.85
CA LYS A 237 9.29 -13.80 -6.94
C LYS A 237 10.37 -12.86 -7.44
N ILE A 238 10.82 -11.95 -6.59
CA ILE A 238 11.92 -11.04 -6.89
C ILE A 238 13.23 -11.71 -6.46
N PRO A 239 14.15 -11.99 -7.41
CA PRO A 239 15.44 -12.56 -7.09
C PRO A 239 16.22 -11.66 -6.12
N GLY A 240 16.86 -12.24 -5.10
CA GLY A 240 17.67 -11.49 -4.14
C GLY A 240 16.88 -10.79 -3.01
N PHE A 241 15.59 -10.56 -3.14
CA PHE A 241 14.80 -9.86 -2.12
C PHE A 241 14.82 -10.56 -0.75
N LYS A 242 14.64 -11.88 -0.74
CA LYS A 242 14.76 -12.68 0.48
C LYS A 242 16.14 -12.57 1.13
N HIS A 243 17.20 -12.54 0.34
CA HIS A 243 18.56 -12.36 0.84
C HIS A 243 18.73 -10.95 1.43
N PHE A 244 18.23 -9.93 0.73
CA PHE A 244 18.25 -8.56 1.22
C PHE A 244 17.58 -8.44 2.59
N LEU A 245 16.36 -8.99 2.76
CA LEU A 245 15.66 -8.96 4.05
C LEU A 245 16.46 -9.60 5.20
N LYS A 246 17.27 -10.61 4.90
CA LYS A 246 18.14 -11.25 5.90
C LYS A 246 19.35 -10.39 6.28
N THR A 247 19.76 -9.48 5.43
CA THR A 247 20.96 -8.64 5.62
C THR A 247 20.68 -7.29 6.23
N ILE A 248 19.41 -6.84 6.22
CA ILE A 248 19.03 -5.58 6.86
C ILE A 248 19.19 -5.68 8.37
N ASN A 249 19.73 -4.63 8.95
CA ASN A 249 19.88 -4.52 10.41
C ASN A 249 19.96 -3.04 10.79
N PRO A 250 19.17 -2.56 11.77
CA PRO A 250 19.21 -1.17 12.22
C PRO A 250 20.58 -0.66 12.65
N ALA A 251 21.47 -1.57 13.09
CA ALA A 251 22.84 -1.19 13.47
C ALA A 251 23.67 -0.74 12.26
N LYS A 252 23.31 -1.12 11.03
CA LYS A 252 23.99 -0.67 9.80
C LYS A 252 23.46 0.66 9.28
N ASP A 253 22.16 0.92 9.53
CA ASP A 253 21.47 2.11 9.08
C ASP A 253 20.77 2.80 10.28
N PRO A 254 21.55 3.40 11.19
CA PRO A 254 21.03 3.96 12.46
C PRO A 254 20.14 5.20 12.25
N GLU A 255 20.15 5.80 11.08
CA GLU A 255 19.28 6.94 10.74
C GLU A 255 17.93 6.50 10.17
N ASP A 256 17.76 5.21 9.82
CA ASP A 256 16.49 4.67 9.34
C ASP A 256 15.53 4.37 10.51
N ILE A 257 14.74 5.38 10.87
CA ILE A 257 13.74 5.29 11.94
C ILE A 257 12.64 4.25 11.65
N PHE A 258 12.33 3.99 10.37
CA PHE A 258 11.32 3.00 10.00
C PHE A 258 11.84 1.59 10.25
N LEU A 259 13.10 1.33 9.88
CA LEU A 259 13.75 0.06 10.17
C LEU A 259 13.89 -0.18 11.67
N GLN A 260 14.24 0.85 12.45
CA GLN A 260 14.29 0.76 13.90
C GLN A 260 12.93 0.43 14.51
N ASN A 261 11.87 1.13 14.10
CA ASN A 261 10.52 0.89 14.60
C ASN A 261 10.02 -0.51 14.23
N PHE A 262 10.27 -0.96 13.01
CA PHE A 262 9.98 -2.31 12.58
C PHE A 262 10.70 -3.34 13.46
N TRP A 263 12.01 -3.13 13.72
CA TRP A 263 12.83 -4.04 14.52
C TRP A 263 12.35 -4.12 15.96
N ASN A 264 12.09 -2.96 16.58
CA ASN A 264 11.55 -2.89 17.93
C ASN A 264 10.23 -3.65 18.06
N SER A 265 9.35 -3.49 17.10
CA SER A 265 8.07 -4.18 17.07
C SER A 265 8.23 -5.69 16.81
N ALA A 266 9.09 -6.09 15.89
CA ALA A 266 9.26 -7.48 15.49
C ALA A 266 9.93 -8.33 16.59
N PHE A 267 10.86 -7.74 17.32
CA PHE A 267 11.62 -8.43 18.39
C PHE A 267 11.12 -8.10 19.82
N GLY A 268 10.13 -7.20 19.97
CA GLY A 268 9.64 -6.77 21.27
C GLY A 268 10.73 -6.10 22.11
N CYS A 269 11.66 -5.38 21.51
CA CYS A 269 12.79 -4.76 22.14
C CYS A 269 12.83 -3.24 21.89
N THR A 270 13.70 -2.51 22.57
CA THR A 270 13.91 -1.07 22.34
C THR A 270 15.33 -0.80 21.82
N SER A 271 15.45 0.11 20.89
CA SER A 271 16.76 0.57 20.38
C SER A 271 17.43 1.61 21.31
N GLU A 272 16.66 2.24 22.22
CA GLU A 272 17.17 3.27 23.13
C GLU A 272 17.42 2.72 24.54
N ILE A 273 18.64 2.88 25.02
CA ILE A 273 19.02 2.55 26.41
C ILE A 273 18.37 3.59 27.32
N GLY A 274 17.48 3.15 28.21
CA GLY A 274 16.91 3.99 29.27
C GLY A 274 15.54 4.63 29.01
N LYS A 275 14.88 4.36 27.91
CA LYS A 275 13.49 4.77 27.65
C LYS A 275 12.55 3.56 27.62
N GLY A 276 12.03 3.16 28.78
CA GLY A 276 11.01 2.13 28.94
C GLY A 276 11.52 0.81 29.55
N ASP A 277 10.59 -0.01 30.04
CA ASP A 277 10.85 -1.32 30.67
C ASP A 277 11.21 -2.44 29.67
N GLY A 278 11.51 -2.13 28.41
CA GLY A 278 11.80 -3.09 27.37
C GLY A 278 13.27 -3.51 27.34
N ALA A 279 13.53 -4.79 27.03
CA ALA A 279 14.88 -5.29 26.78
C ALA A 279 15.50 -4.57 25.58
N VAL A 280 16.79 -4.25 25.65
CA VAL A 280 17.53 -3.64 24.53
C VAL A 280 17.65 -4.65 23.38
N CYS A 281 17.44 -4.21 22.16
CA CYS A 281 17.56 -5.06 20.99
C CYS A 281 18.98 -5.64 20.86
N SER A 282 19.06 -6.96 20.66
CA SER A 282 20.35 -7.61 20.44
C SER A 282 20.98 -7.14 19.12
N PRO A 283 22.24 -6.71 19.10
CA PRO A 283 22.91 -6.30 17.87
C PRO A 283 23.05 -7.46 16.86
N ASN A 284 23.00 -8.70 17.32
CA ASN A 284 23.04 -9.92 16.51
C ASN A 284 21.66 -10.47 16.14
N ALA A 285 20.58 -9.76 16.48
CA ALA A 285 19.26 -10.19 16.09
C ALA A 285 19.16 -10.27 14.56
N SER A 286 18.57 -11.32 14.06
CA SER A 286 18.34 -11.54 12.63
C SER A 286 16.88 -11.90 12.38
N LEU A 287 16.33 -11.43 11.29
CA LEU A 287 14.96 -11.77 10.89
C LEU A 287 14.76 -13.28 10.67
N ASP A 288 15.84 -14.03 10.41
CA ASP A 288 15.79 -15.50 10.34
C ASP A 288 15.39 -16.19 11.65
N THR A 289 15.56 -15.51 12.78
CA THR A 289 15.21 -16.05 14.11
C THR A 289 13.75 -15.84 14.47
N LEU A 290 13.04 -14.99 13.72
CA LEU A 290 11.61 -14.79 13.91
C LEU A 290 10.83 -16.00 13.39
N ARG A 291 9.79 -16.40 14.14
CA ARG A 291 8.88 -17.45 13.68
C ARG A 291 8.23 -17.03 12.35
N LEU A 292 8.12 -17.97 11.42
CA LEU A 292 7.53 -17.76 10.08
C LEU A 292 6.14 -17.11 10.09
N SER A 293 5.39 -17.24 11.19
CA SER A 293 4.11 -16.57 11.38
C SER A 293 4.21 -15.04 11.51
N TYR A 294 5.39 -14.50 11.80
CA TYR A 294 5.63 -13.05 11.94
C TYR A 294 6.21 -12.42 10.68
N LEU A 295 6.89 -13.20 9.87
CA LEU A 295 7.53 -12.73 8.66
C LEU A 295 7.26 -13.72 7.54
N ASP A 296 6.21 -13.49 6.80
CA ASP A 296 6.13 -14.07 5.48
C ASP A 296 7.24 -13.40 4.65
N ILE A 297 8.32 -14.16 4.41
CA ILE A 297 9.49 -13.70 3.64
C ILE A 297 9.11 -13.57 2.15
N THR A 298 7.84 -13.65 1.83
CA THR A 298 7.32 -13.31 0.51
C THR A 298 7.06 -11.80 0.45
N ILE A 299 7.28 -11.24 -0.72
CA ILE A 299 6.95 -9.85 -0.95
C ILE A 299 5.42 -9.69 -0.93
N SER A 300 4.90 -8.75 -0.15
CA SER A 300 3.46 -8.44 -0.18
C SER A 300 3.09 -7.79 -1.52
N ASP A 301 1.81 -7.88 -1.90
CA ASP A 301 1.29 -7.30 -3.14
C ASP A 301 1.63 -5.80 -3.24
N GLN A 302 1.43 -5.06 -2.16
CA GLN A 302 1.79 -3.64 -2.09
C GLN A 302 3.29 -3.40 -2.25
N SER A 303 4.14 -4.21 -1.59
CA SER A 303 5.59 -4.10 -1.73
C SER A 303 6.04 -4.44 -3.14
N TYR A 304 5.38 -5.40 -3.79
CA TYR A 304 5.63 -5.75 -5.19
C TYR A 304 5.24 -4.59 -6.12
N THR A 305 4.11 -3.94 -5.86
CA THR A 305 3.66 -2.76 -6.62
C THR A 305 4.63 -1.58 -6.44
N VAL A 306 5.13 -1.34 -5.22
CA VAL A 306 6.17 -0.32 -4.96
C VAL A 306 7.47 -0.65 -5.71
N TYR A 307 7.89 -1.92 -5.69
CA TYR A 307 9.06 -2.36 -6.44
C TYR A 307 8.91 -2.05 -7.94
N ASN A 308 7.79 -2.42 -8.53
CA ASN A 308 7.49 -2.15 -9.93
C ASN A 308 7.39 -0.65 -10.24
N ALA A 309 6.83 0.15 -9.32
CA ALA A 309 6.75 1.60 -9.46
C ALA A 309 8.15 2.24 -9.53
N VAL A 310 9.07 1.80 -8.68
CA VAL A 310 10.47 2.28 -8.71
C VAL A 310 11.14 1.91 -10.03
N TYR A 311 10.94 0.69 -10.53
CA TYR A 311 11.47 0.27 -11.83
C TYR A 311 10.85 1.01 -13.01
N ALA A 312 9.54 1.27 -12.98
CA ALA A 312 8.86 2.05 -14.02
C ALA A 312 9.45 3.47 -14.12
N VAL A 313 9.70 4.10 -12.97
CA VAL A 313 10.38 5.40 -12.92
C VAL A 313 11.79 5.31 -13.48
N ALA A 314 12.56 4.28 -13.11
CA ALA A 314 13.92 4.11 -13.58
C ALA A 314 14.00 3.91 -15.10
N TRP A 315 13.08 3.13 -15.67
CA TRP A 315 13.00 2.94 -17.11
C TRP A 315 12.58 4.22 -17.84
N ALA A 316 11.57 4.94 -17.32
CA ALA A 316 11.16 6.21 -17.91
C ALA A 316 12.28 7.24 -17.92
N LEU A 317 13.07 7.33 -16.84
CA LEU A 317 14.24 8.17 -16.76
C LEU A 317 15.32 7.71 -17.74
N HIS A 318 15.57 6.42 -17.84
CA HIS A 318 16.55 5.86 -18.76
C HIS A 318 16.23 6.24 -20.21
N GLU A 319 15.01 6.04 -20.64
CA GLU A 319 14.54 6.42 -21.98
C GLU A 319 14.65 7.94 -22.21
N MET A 320 14.27 8.74 -21.23
CA MET A 320 14.40 10.19 -21.32
C MET A 320 15.85 10.62 -21.52
N PHE A 321 16.82 9.99 -20.83
CA PHE A 321 18.24 10.30 -21.00
C PHE A 321 18.80 9.81 -22.34
N LEU A 322 18.37 8.65 -22.84
CA LEU A 322 18.76 8.17 -24.17
C LEU A 322 18.30 9.12 -25.26
N VAL A 323 17.05 9.51 -25.25
CA VAL A 323 16.48 10.49 -26.22
C VAL A 323 17.23 11.82 -26.14
N ARG A 324 17.56 12.27 -24.92
CA ARG A 324 18.32 13.50 -24.76
C ARG A 324 19.74 13.40 -25.31
N SER A 325 20.43 12.30 -25.07
CA SER A 325 21.80 12.07 -25.57
C SER A 325 21.81 11.98 -27.10
N GLU A 326 20.81 11.35 -27.73
CA GLU A 326 20.65 11.32 -29.18
C GLU A 326 20.39 12.71 -29.75
N MET A 327 19.56 13.52 -29.10
CA MET A 327 19.30 14.90 -29.51
C MET A 327 20.53 15.79 -29.37
N GLU A 328 21.32 15.64 -28.33
CA GLU A 328 22.56 16.37 -28.12
C GLU A 328 23.64 15.95 -29.14
N SER A 329 23.72 14.67 -29.49
CA SER A 329 24.56 14.14 -30.53
C SER A 329 24.20 14.71 -31.91
N ASN A 330 22.91 14.79 -32.24
CA ASN A 330 22.43 15.38 -33.49
C ASN A 330 22.54 16.91 -33.51
N ARG A 331 22.62 17.57 -32.34
CA ARG A 331 22.79 19.04 -32.22
C ARG A 331 24.21 19.49 -32.52
N ASN A 332 25.22 18.70 -32.21
CA ASN A 332 26.59 18.98 -32.58
C ASN A 332 26.83 18.97 -34.11
N GLY A 333 25.77 18.61 -34.88
CA GLY A 333 25.69 18.69 -36.32
C GLY A 333 24.88 19.89 -36.89
N ASN A 334 23.98 20.56 -36.14
CA ASN A 334 23.28 21.77 -36.63
C ASN A 334 22.53 22.52 -35.52
N ASN A 335 22.57 23.87 -35.62
CA ASN A 335 22.12 24.90 -34.70
C ASN A 335 20.63 24.90 -34.21
N SER A 336 20.50 25.28 -32.95
CA SER A 336 19.43 26.08 -32.27
C SER A 336 17.95 25.73 -32.44
N GLY A 337 17.32 25.36 -31.32
CA GLY A 337 15.88 25.34 -31.14
C GLY A 337 15.49 25.00 -29.69
N THR A 338 14.73 25.91 -29.10
CA THR A 338 14.10 25.81 -27.77
C THR A 338 13.12 24.64 -27.72
N TYR A 339 13.22 23.79 -26.70
CA TYR A 339 12.39 22.58 -26.59
C TYR A 339 11.35 22.69 -25.48
N ALA A 340 10.11 22.55 -25.86
CA ALA A 340 8.98 22.27 -24.97
C ALA A 340 8.91 20.75 -24.73
N TRP A 341 8.75 20.34 -23.47
CA TRP A 341 8.62 18.96 -23.06
C TRP A 341 7.28 18.37 -23.51
N LYS A 342 7.30 17.46 -24.44
CA LYS A 342 6.16 16.57 -24.73
C LYS A 342 6.49 15.18 -24.21
N VAL A 343 5.88 14.80 -23.09
CA VAL A 343 5.78 13.41 -22.69
C VAL A 343 4.77 12.75 -23.64
N ARG A 344 5.22 11.89 -24.53
CA ARG A 344 4.31 11.01 -25.27
C ARG A 344 3.94 9.87 -24.33
N SER A 345 2.64 9.75 -24.06
CA SER A 345 2.06 8.56 -23.46
C SER A 345 2.32 7.37 -24.38
N PRO A 346 2.89 6.26 -23.92
CA PRO A 346 2.83 5.01 -24.67
C PRO A 346 1.40 4.48 -24.59
N LEU A 347 0.88 4.06 -25.76
CA LEU A 347 -0.38 3.37 -25.95
C LEU A 347 -0.44 2.04 -25.21
#